data_d3c6dd59723bbfd277cc55ef257337d9
#
_entry.id   d3c6dd59723bbfd277cc55ef257337d9
#
_cell.length_a   1.000
_cell.length_b   1.000
_cell.length_c   1.000
_cell.angle_alpha   90.00
_cell.angle_beta   90.00
_cell.angle_gamma   90.00
#
_symmetry.space_group_name_H-M   'P 1'
#
loop_
_entity.id
_entity.type
_entity.pdbx_description
1 polymer ?
#
loop_
_entity_poly.entity_id
_entity_poly.type
_entity_poly.pdbx_seq_one_letter_code
_entity_poly.pdbx_strand_id
1 'polypeptide(L)'
;MEEPSALTPELSRSLLAWWEVHGRKDPAFKPWMFTPEGKWSEPYEHLNPYPIHVAEVMLQQTQLQVVLPYWQRWMESFPTLESLAEAEAQMVLLSWQGLGYYSRARRLHGSAQTLLERIGCQSCEDPLSWPQEPGFWLDLPGIGLSTAGGILSSAFNSPLAILDGNVRRVLARFKAHARPPMRDLRLFWNWSEALVEAAPGRARDLNQALMDLGATVCIPRSPNCACCPWQMHCSAYAAGDVESYPVKDTPRAVPFQVIGVGVVLNDAGEVLIDQRLNEGLLGGLWEFPGGKQEPGEAIVQTIARELQEELAIDVAVGEELISLDHAYSHKKLRFVVHLCQWRKGEPQPLASQQVRWVRPEALADYPFPAANARIIAALLDHLS
;
A
#
# COMPACT_ATOMS: atom_id res chain seq x y z
N MET A 1 -10.46 -32.29 1.24
CA MET A 1 -9.18 -31.80 0.68
C MET A 1 -9.16 -32.28 -0.76
N GLU A 2 -9.24 -31.37 -1.72
CA GLU A 2 -8.94 -31.75 -3.11
C GLU A 2 -7.44 -32.04 -3.17
N GLU A 3 -7.08 -33.26 -3.59
CA GLU A 3 -5.68 -33.61 -3.86
C GLU A 3 -5.09 -32.68 -4.92
N PRO A 4 -3.77 -32.37 -4.85
CA PRO A 4 -3.09 -31.65 -5.92
C PRO A 4 -3.40 -32.38 -7.24
N SER A 5 -3.97 -31.67 -8.18
CA SER A 5 -4.33 -32.22 -9.49
C SER A 5 -3.07 -32.85 -10.13
N ALA A 6 -3.20 -34.00 -10.76
CA ALA A 6 -2.12 -34.64 -11.52
C ALA A 6 -1.51 -33.71 -12.61
N LEU A 7 -2.19 -32.62 -12.97
CA LEU A 7 -1.72 -31.58 -13.88
C LEU A 7 -0.79 -30.54 -13.24
N THR A 8 -0.63 -30.51 -11.91
CA THR A 8 0.14 -29.44 -11.23
C THR A 8 1.59 -29.31 -11.73
N PRO A 9 2.36 -30.39 -11.96
CA PRO A 9 3.72 -30.30 -12.52
C PRO A 9 3.75 -29.75 -13.96
N GLU A 10 2.74 -30.05 -14.77
CA GLU A 10 2.62 -29.54 -16.13
C GLU A 10 2.29 -28.05 -16.13
N LEU A 11 1.41 -27.62 -15.23
CA LEU A 11 1.03 -26.21 -15.06
C LEU A 11 2.24 -25.37 -14.64
N SER A 12 3.03 -25.84 -13.68
CA SER A 12 4.23 -25.12 -13.25
C SER A 12 5.27 -25.04 -14.37
N ARG A 13 5.50 -26.13 -15.12
CA ARG A 13 6.41 -26.12 -16.28
C ARG A 13 5.95 -25.20 -17.40
N SER A 14 4.67 -25.25 -17.79
CA SER A 14 4.14 -24.39 -18.85
C SER A 14 4.18 -22.91 -18.47
N LEU A 15 3.90 -22.59 -17.20
CA LEU A 15 4.00 -21.23 -16.69
C LEU A 15 5.44 -20.70 -16.71
N LEU A 16 6.39 -21.50 -16.24
CA LEU A 16 7.82 -21.13 -16.27
C LEU A 16 8.32 -20.96 -17.71
N ALA A 17 7.96 -21.88 -18.63
CA ALA A 17 8.34 -21.77 -20.04
C ALA A 17 7.77 -20.49 -20.71
N TRP A 18 6.52 -20.13 -20.42
CA TRP A 18 5.94 -18.88 -20.85
C TRP A 18 6.68 -17.67 -20.27
N TRP A 19 7.00 -17.74 -18.97
CA TRP A 19 7.65 -16.63 -18.26
C TRP A 19 9.10 -16.39 -18.69
N GLU A 20 9.83 -17.44 -19.12
CA GLU A 20 11.16 -17.27 -19.70
C GLU A 20 11.17 -16.32 -20.91
N VAL A 21 10.09 -16.34 -21.68
CA VAL A 21 9.95 -15.54 -22.90
C VAL A 21 9.25 -14.20 -22.66
N HIS A 22 8.26 -14.17 -21.77
CA HIS A 22 7.34 -13.05 -21.59
C HIS A 22 7.40 -12.37 -20.23
N GLY A 23 8.22 -12.89 -19.31
CA GLY A 23 8.37 -12.35 -17.95
C GLY A 23 8.98 -10.96 -17.96
N ARG A 24 8.56 -10.14 -17.00
CA ARG A 24 9.07 -8.78 -16.82
C ARG A 24 10.43 -8.79 -16.11
N LYS A 25 11.46 -9.32 -16.79
CA LYS A 25 12.84 -9.45 -16.34
C LYS A 25 13.69 -8.26 -16.79
N ASP A 26 13.18 -7.05 -16.61
CA ASP A 26 13.87 -5.81 -16.96
C ASP A 26 13.98 -4.94 -15.71
N PRO A 27 15.14 -4.32 -15.42
CA PRO A 27 15.32 -3.37 -14.30
C PRO A 27 14.29 -2.25 -14.28
N ALA A 28 13.77 -1.84 -15.44
CA ALA A 28 12.69 -0.87 -15.55
C ALA A 28 11.37 -1.31 -14.89
N PHE A 29 11.16 -2.62 -14.66
CA PHE A 29 9.96 -3.14 -14.02
C PHE A 29 10.20 -3.65 -12.60
N LYS A 30 11.33 -4.30 -12.34
CA LYS A 30 11.62 -4.95 -11.05
C LYS A 30 13.09 -4.76 -10.65
N PRO A 31 13.54 -3.51 -10.42
CA PRO A 31 14.95 -3.22 -10.13
C PRO A 31 15.50 -3.98 -8.92
N TRP A 32 14.65 -4.32 -7.95
CA TRP A 32 15.01 -5.09 -6.75
C TRP A 32 15.27 -6.58 -6.98
N MET A 33 15.07 -7.08 -8.21
CA MET A 33 15.31 -8.48 -8.58
C MET A 33 16.64 -8.72 -9.30
N PHE A 34 17.49 -7.71 -9.36
CA PHE A 34 18.75 -7.76 -10.09
C PHE A 34 19.94 -7.82 -9.13
N THR A 35 20.97 -8.55 -9.54
CA THR A 35 22.26 -8.57 -8.84
C THR A 35 22.97 -7.23 -9.00
N PRO A 36 24.02 -6.92 -8.19
CA PRO A 36 24.82 -5.72 -8.34
C PRO A 36 25.43 -5.54 -9.74
N GLU A 37 25.67 -6.65 -10.46
CA GLU A 37 26.18 -6.67 -11.83
C GLU A 37 25.09 -6.39 -12.88
N GLY A 38 23.85 -6.11 -12.45
CA GLY A 38 22.73 -5.76 -13.33
C GLY A 38 22.14 -6.94 -14.10
N LYS A 39 22.26 -8.16 -13.57
CA LYS A 39 21.65 -9.37 -14.14
C LYS A 39 20.44 -9.81 -13.31
N TRP A 40 19.44 -10.39 -13.98
CA TRP A 40 18.38 -11.09 -13.28
C TRP A 40 18.97 -12.22 -12.44
N SER A 41 18.61 -12.29 -11.17
CA SER A 41 19.18 -13.22 -10.22
C SER A 41 18.85 -14.67 -10.55
N GLU A 42 19.88 -15.50 -10.59
CA GLU A 42 19.75 -16.95 -10.80
C GLU A 42 19.19 -17.65 -9.54
N PRO A 43 18.59 -18.83 -9.66
CA PRO A 43 17.98 -19.53 -8.53
C PRO A 43 18.90 -19.81 -7.33
N TYR A 44 20.21 -19.91 -7.55
CA TYR A 44 21.22 -20.16 -6.50
C TYR A 44 21.82 -18.88 -5.91
N GLU A 45 21.52 -17.71 -6.51
CA GLU A 45 22.00 -16.42 -6.02
C GLU A 45 21.05 -15.87 -4.96
N HIS A 46 21.60 -15.14 -4.00
CA HIS A 46 20.83 -14.46 -2.97
C HIS A 46 20.82 -12.96 -3.23
N LEU A 47 19.67 -12.34 -3.07
CA LEU A 47 19.48 -10.91 -3.19
C LEU A 47 19.33 -10.28 -1.80
N ASN A 48 19.74 -9.01 -1.67
CA ASN A 48 19.48 -8.24 -0.46
C ASN A 48 17.97 -8.14 -0.21
N PRO A 49 17.47 -8.62 0.95
CA PRO A 49 16.03 -8.58 1.24
C PRO A 49 15.47 -7.17 1.43
N TYR A 50 16.27 -6.16 1.79
CA TYR A 50 15.76 -4.83 2.10
C TYR A 50 15.05 -4.15 0.89
N PRO A 51 15.66 -4.03 -0.29
CA PRO A 51 14.98 -3.45 -1.47
C PRO A 51 13.71 -4.22 -1.87
N ILE A 52 13.73 -5.55 -1.70
CA ILE A 52 12.59 -6.44 -1.97
C ILE A 52 11.48 -6.19 -0.95
N HIS A 53 11.80 -6.10 0.34
CA HIS A 53 10.84 -5.80 1.41
C HIS A 53 10.13 -4.46 1.15
N VAL A 54 10.87 -3.41 0.82
CA VAL A 54 10.30 -2.11 0.44
C VAL A 54 9.33 -2.27 -0.73
N ALA A 55 9.74 -2.96 -1.80
CA ALA A 55 8.91 -3.18 -2.98
C ALA A 55 7.63 -3.98 -2.65
N GLU A 56 7.76 -5.09 -1.92
CA GLU A 56 6.62 -5.93 -1.54
C GLU A 56 5.58 -5.18 -0.70
N VAL A 57 6.02 -4.32 0.22
CA VAL A 57 5.11 -3.47 1.01
C VAL A 57 4.49 -2.37 0.16
N MET A 58 5.24 -1.72 -0.74
CA MET A 58 4.70 -0.70 -1.64
C MET A 58 3.69 -1.27 -2.64
N LEU A 59 3.89 -2.51 -3.09
CA LEU A 59 3.01 -3.21 -4.04
C LEU A 59 1.70 -3.71 -3.41
N GLN A 60 1.58 -3.72 -2.08
CA GLN A 60 0.31 -4.05 -1.45
C GLN A 60 -0.78 -3.08 -1.90
N GLN A 61 -1.76 -3.56 -2.69
CA GLN A 61 -2.88 -2.78 -3.23
C GLN A 61 -2.49 -1.57 -4.11
N THR A 62 -1.27 -1.53 -4.62
CA THR A 62 -0.79 -0.47 -5.50
C THR A 62 -0.20 -1.08 -6.78
N GLN A 63 -0.46 -0.45 -7.92
CA GLN A 63 0.03 -0.92 -9.21
C GLN A 63 1.53 -0.64 -9.37
N LEU A 64 2.24 -1.54 -10.06
CA LEU A 64 3.68 -1.45 -10.28
C LEU A 64 4.14 -0.10 -10.86
N GLN A 65 3.41 0.41 -11.87
CA GLN A 65 3.74 1.69 -12.51
C GLN A 65 3.70 2.88 -11.55
N VAL A 66 2.82 2.81 -10.54
CA VAL A 66 2.75 3.83 -9.48
C VAL A 66 3.88 3.63 -8.47
N VAL A 67 4.22 2.38 -8.13
CA VAL A 67 5.25 2.05 -7.13
C VAL A 67 6.65 2.41 -7.61
N LEU A 68 7.00 2.17 -8.87
CA LEU A 68 8.36 2.33 -9.38
C LEU A 68 9.01 3.68 -9.07
N PRO A 69 8.40 4.83 -9.38
CA PRO A 69 9.00 6.13 -9.07
C PRO A 69 9.09 6.39 -7.55
N TYR A 70 8.18 5.82 -6.74
CA TYR A 70 8.26 5.90 -5.28
C TYR A 70 9.39 5.05 -4.72
N TRP A 71 9.55 3.83 -5.20
CA TRP A 71 10.61 2.93 -4.80
C TRP A 71 11.98 3.52 -5.12
N GLN A 72 12.18 4.11 -6.30
CA GLN A 72 13.43 4.77 -6.67
C GLN A 72 13.79 5.90 -5.71
N ARG A 73 12.86 6.85 -5.49
CA ARG A 73 13.09 7.96 -4.53
C ARG A 73 13.29 7.46 -3.09
N TRP A 74 12.60 6.38 -2.73
CA TRP A 74 12.78 5.77 -1.41
C TRP A 74 14.17 5.20 -1.23
N MET A 75 14.70 4.49 -2.22
CA MET A 75 16.05 3.94 -2.19
C MET A 75 17.13 5.01 -2.24
N GLU A 76 16.85 6.18 -2.82
CA GLU A 76 17.72 7.37 -2.73
C GLU A 76 17.72 7.98 -1.32
N SER A 77 16.55 8.06 -0.66
CA SER A 77 16.40 8.65 0.66
C SER A 77 16.80 7.70 1.79
N PHE A 78 16.50 6.42 1.62
CA PHE A 78 16.78 5.35 2.59
C PHE A 78 17.43 4.17 1.89
N PRO A 79 18.72 4.27 1.53
CA PRO A 79 19.42 3.25 0.73
C PRO A 79 19.64 1.93 1.48
N THR A 80 19.64 1.95 2.80
CA THR A 80 19.91 0.78 3.66
C THR A 80 18.82 0.59 4.71
N LEU A 81 18.79 -0.61 5.31
CA LEU A 81 17.89 -0.90 6.43
C LEU A 81 18.12 0.06 7.61
N GLU A 82 19.38 0.36 7.91
CA GLU A 82 19.78 1.27 8.98
C GLU A 82 19.24 2.68 8.74
N SER A 83 19.46 3.19 7.53
CA SER A 83 19.00 4.55 7.17
C SER A 83 17.48 4.69 7.28
N LEU A 84 16.72 3.62 7.00
CA LEU A 84 15.27 3.62 7.22
C LEU A 84 14.91 3.49 8.70
N ALA A 85 15.55 2.58 9.44
CA ALA A 85 15.23 2.32 10.84
C ALA A 85 15.50 3.54 11.74
N GLU A 86 16.56 4.29 11.44
CA GLU A 86 16.98 5.49 12.17
C GLU A 86 16.28 6.78 11.72
N ALA A 87 15.51 6.72 10.62
CA ALA A 87 14.85 7.88 10.06
C ALA A 87 13.76 8.44 10.99
N GLU A 88 13.58 9.75 10.96
CA GLU A 88 12.44 10.40 11.61
C GLU A 88 11.12 9.94 10.97
N ALA A 89 10.11 9.59 11.80
CA ALA A 89 8.82 9.09 11.31
C ALA A 89 8.14 10.06 10.34
N GLN A 90 8.30 11.36 10.53
CA GLN A 90 7.77 12.40 9.64
C GLN A 90 8.41 12.30 8.24
N MET A 91 9.72 12.09 8.15
CA MET A 91 10.44 11.94 6.88
C MET A 91 9.99 10.70 6.12
N VAL A 92 9.77 9.58 6.84
CA VAL A 92 9.24 8.34 6.27
C VAL A 92 7.85 8.56 5.67
N LEU A 93 6.95 9.24 6.39
CA LEU A 93 5.61 9.55 5.92
C LEU A 93 5.61 10.54 4.75
N LEU A 94 6.52 11.53 4.76
CA LEU A 94 6.68 12.50 3.68
C LEU A 94 7.16 11.81 2.39
N SER A 95 8.14 10.91 2.48
CA SER A 95 8.64 10.13 1.35
C SER A 95 7.59 9.16 0.77
N TRP A 96 6.57 8.81 1.57
CA TRP A 96 5.44 7.97 1.16
C TRP A 96 4.26 8.76 0.60
N GLN A 97 4.28 10.09 0.72
CA GLN A 97 3.13 10.96 0.41
C GLN A 97 2.64 10.76 -1.03
N GLY A 98 1.34 10.52 -1.19
CA GLY A 98 0.69 10.24 -2.47
C GLY A 98 0.52 8.76 -2.82
N LEU A 99 1.27 7.84 -2.20
CA LEU A 99 1.15 6.39 -2.46
C LEU A 99 -0.11 5.78 -1.80
N GLY A 100 -0.67 6.45 -0.79
CA GLY A 100 -1.85 6.01 -0.05
C GLY A 100 -1.57 4.89 0.97
N TYR A 101 -2.60 4.53 1.75
CA TYR A 101 -2.49 3.49 2.78
C TYR A 101 -1.26 3.67 3.69
N TYR A 102 -1.12 4.83 4.30
CA TYR A 102 0.04 5.26 5.09
C TYR A 102 0.41 4.34 6.27
N SER A 103 -0.54 3.51 6.73
CA SER A 103 -0.23 2.47 7.71
C SER A 103 0.84 1.49 7.21
N ARG A 104 1.02 1.33 5.89
CA ARG A 104 2.10 0.52 5.31
C ARG A 104 3.46 1.16 5.57
N ALA A 105 3.58 2.48 5.37
CA ALA A 105 4.82 3.21 5.64
C ALA A 105 5.24 3.09 7.12
N ARG A 106 4.29 3.30 8.04
CA ARG A 106 4.57 3.13 9.48
C ARG A 106 4.97 1.71 9.85
N ARG A 107 4.29 0.71 9.27
CA ARG A 107 4.61 -0.70 9.51
C ARG A 107 5.96 -1.07 8.89
N LEU A 108 6.28 -0.57 7.70
CA LEU A 108 7.59 -0.76 7.06
C LEU A 108 8.71 -0.16 7.91
N HIS A 109 8.51 1.06 8.44
CA HIS A 109 9.44 1.71 9.34
C HIS A 109 9.62 0.90 10.65
N GLY A 110 8.53 0.53 11.32
CA GLY A 110 8.59 -0.32 12.53
C GLY A 110 9.19 -1.71 12.26
N SER A 111 8.93 -2.28 11.08
CA SER A 111 9.56 -3.52 10.64
C SER A 111 11.07 -3.36 10.46
N ALA A 112 11.52 -2.24 9.88
CA ALA A 112 12.95 -1.94 9.73
C ALA A 112 13.66 -1.78 11.09
N GLN A 113 13.03 -1.09 12.03
CA GLN A 113 13.54 -0.95 13.41
C GLN A 113 13.67 -2.31 14.10
N THR A 114 12.63 -3.14 14.03
CA THR A 114 12.65 -4.48 14.62
C THR A 114 13.69 -5.40 13.95
N LEU A 115 13.83 -5.30 12.62
CA LEU A 115 14.86 -6.03 11.88
C LEU A 115 16.27 -5.63 12.36
N LEU A 116 16.54 -4.32 12.40
CA LEU A 116 17.84 -3.80 12.81
C LEU A 116 18.20 -4.22 14.24
N GLU A 117 17.25 -4.17 15.16
CA GLU A 117 17.44 -4.65 16.54
C GLU A 117 17.80 -6.14 16.62
N ARG A 118 17.15 -6.97 15.78
CA ARG A 118 17.31 -8.43 15.83
C ARG A 118 18.54 -8.95 15.09
N ILE A 119 18.92 -8.34 13.95
CA ILE A 119 20.06 -8.82 13.12
C ILE A 119 21.35 -8.00 13.29
N GLY A 120 21.25 -6.76 13.81
CA GLY A 120 22.39 -5.85 14.02
C GLY A 120 22.89 -5.18 12.74
N CYS A 121 23.55 -4.02 12.87
CA CYS A 121 24.01 -3.19 11.75
C CYS A 121 25.11 -3.83 10.88
N GLN A 122 25.98 -4.67 11.43
CA GLN A 122 27.17 -5.15 10.72
C GLN A 122 26.88 -6.23 9.67
N SER A 123 25.63 -6.66 9.58
CA SER A 123 25.24 -7.82 8.76
C SER A 123 24.28 -7.49 7.63
N CYS A 124 23.82 -6.26 7.50
CA CYS A 124 22.71 -5.92 6.59
C CYS A 124 23.09 -5.93 5.09
N GLU A 125 24.36 -5.85 4.75
CA GLU A 125 24.82 -5.88 3.35
C GLU A 125 24.92 -7.32 2.81
N ASP A 126 25.25 -8.29 3.67
CA ASP A 126 25.32 -9.69 3.26
C ASP A 126 23.94 -10.36 3.31
N PRO A 127 23.36 -10.76 2.16
CA PRO A 127 22.07 -11.43 2.13
C PRO A 127 21.98 -12.66 3.03
N LEU A 128 23.09 -13.40 3.22
CA LEU A 128 23.11 -14.61 4.03
C LEU A 128 22.97 -14.37 5.53
N SER A 129 23.23 -13.15 5.99
CA SER A 129 23.06 -12.79 7.39
C SER A 129 21.58 -12.49 7.76
N TRP A 130 20.71 -12.39 6.77
CA TRP A 130 19.29 -12.15 7.00
C TRP A 130 18.55 -13.45 7.39
N PRO A 131 17.54 -13.35 8.26
CA PRO A 131 16.74 -14.52 8.63
C PRO A 131 15.99 -15.10 7.44
N GLN A 132 16.12 -16.41 7.24
CA GLN A 132 15.42 -17.14 6.16
C GLN A 132 14.18 -17.88 6.67
N GLU A 133 13.97 -17.90 7.99
CA GLU A 133 12.82 -18.56 8.60
C GLU A 133 11.55 -17.71 8.43
N PRO A 134 10.46 -18.26 7.86
CA PRO A 134 9.22 -17.53 7.64
C PRO A 134 8.61 -16.94 8.93
N GLY A 135 8.71 -17.66 10.05
CA GLY A 135 8.19 -17.24 11.36
C GLY A 135 8.77 -15.91 11.81
N PHE A 136 10.06 -15.67 11.58
CA PHE A 136 10.72 -14.42 11.89
C PHE A 136 10.06 -13.22 11.16
N TRP A 137 9.78 -13.39 9.87
CA TRP A 137 9.16 -12.33 9.05
C TRP A 137 7.70 -12.10 9.40
N LEU A 138 6.97 -13.15 9.76
CA LEU A 138 5.55 -13.04 10.15
C LEU A 138 5.35 -12.28 11.47
N ASP A 139 6.37 -12.22 12.33
CA ASP A 139 6.36 -11.43 13.57
C ASP A 139 6.56 -9.93 13.32
N LEU A 140 6.97 -9.53 12.11
CA LEU A 140 7.24 -8.13 11.78
C LEU A 140 5.96 -7.36 11.48
N PRO A 141 5.89 -6.07 11.86
CA PRO A 141 4.72 -5.24 11.57
C PRO A 141 4.38 -5.18 10.08
N GLY A 142 3.16 -5.57 9.72
CA GLY A 142 2.66 -5.46 8.34
C GLY A 142 3.05 -6.57 7.39
N ILE A 143 3.77 -7.58 7.86
CA ILE A 143 4.17 -8.75 7.08
C ILE A 143 3.18 -9.88 7.30
N GLY A 144 2.45 -10.26 6.25
CA GLY A 144 1.60 -11.44 6.21
C GLY A 144 2.23 -12.57 5.38
N LEU A 145 1.58 -13.72 5.35
CA LEU A 145 2.06 -14.92 4.63
C LEU A 145 2.50 -14.61 3.19
N SER A 146 1.70 -13.86 2.43
CA SER A 146 2.02 -13.55 1.03
C SER A 146 3.24 -12.62 0.91
N THR A 147 3.37 -11.64 1.79
CA THR A 147 4.52 -10.73 1.80
C THR A 147 5.79 -11.45 2.23
N ALA A 148 5.73 -12.28 3.29
CA ALA A 148 6.85 -13.12 3.72
C ALA A 148 7.28 -14.08 2.60
N GLY A 149 6.32 -14.75 1.96
CA GLY A 149 6.57 -15.61 0.81
C GLY A 149 7.21 -14.88 -0.37
N GLY A 150 6.72 -13.66 -0.67
CA GLY A 150 7.29 -12.80 -1.71
C GLY A 150 8.74 -12.41 -1.43
N ILE A 151 9.02 -11.93 -0.22
CA ILE A 151 10.38 -11.55 0.20
C ILE A 151 11.33 -12.75 0.17
N LEU A 152 10.97 -13.82 0.85
CA LEU A 152 11.85 -14.99 1.03
C LEU A 152 12.07 -15.77 -0.26
N SER A 153 11.03 -15.95 -1.10
CA SER A 153 11.22 -16.58 -2.39
C SER A 153 12.04 -15.70 -3.35
N SER A 154 11.84 -14.40 -3.33
CA SER A 154 12.61 -13.47 -4.17
C SER A 154 14.06 -13.33 -3.72
N ALA A 155 14.33 -13.19 -2.42
CA ALA A 155 15.67 -13.02 -1.90
C ALA A 155 16.49 -14.32 -1.92
N PHE A 156 15.89 -15.44 -1.47
CA PHE A 156 16.60 -16.68 -1.17
C PHE A 156 16.14 -17.88 -1.99
N ASN A 157 15.20 -17.68 -2.92
CA ASN A 157 14.54 -18.78 -3.64
C ASN A 157 13.89 -19.82 -2.70
N SER A 158 13.50 -19.38 -1.49
CA SER A 158 12.82 -20.25 -0.51
C SER A 158 11.54 -20.83 -1.09
N PRO A 159 11.19 -22.10 -0.84
CA PRO A 159 10.05 -22.78 -1.44
C PRO A 159 8.72 -22.34 -0.78
N LEU A 160 8.46 -21.05 -0.80
CA LEU A 160 7.29 -20.42 -0.22
C LEU A 160 6.39 -19.86 -1.31
N ALA A 161 5.09 -20.12 -1.20
CA ALA A 161 4.09 -19.61 -2.11
C ALA A 161 3.68 -18.17 -1.77
N ILE A 162 3.08 -17.51 -2.74
CA ILE A 162 2.41 -16.21 -2.59
C ILE A 162 0.93 -16.33 -2.92
N LEU A 163 0.12 -15.45 -2.34
CA LEU A 163 -1.31 -15.40 -2.63
C LEU A 163 -1.81 -13.96 -2.61
N ASP A 164 -1.36 -13.16 -3.56
CA ASP A 164 -1.82 -11.78 -3.76
C ASP A 164 -3.16 -11.70 -4.52
N GLY A 165 -3.61 -10.51 -4.84
CA GLY A 165 -4.85 -10.29 -5.61
C GLY A 165 -4.78 -10.84 -7.04
N ASN A 166 -3.60 -10.84 -7.66
CA ASN A 166 -3.38 -11.38 -9.00
C ASN A 166 -3.43 -12.90 -8.99
N VAL A 167 -2.69 -13.54 -8.10
CA VAL A 167 -2.65 -14.99 -7.96
C VAL A 167 -4.04 -15.54 -7.62
N ARG A 168 -4.75 -14.92 -6.67
CA ARG A 168 -6.15 -15.30 -6.36
C ARG A 168 -7.06 -15.24 -7.58
N ARG A 169 -6.95 -14.20 -8.40
CA ARG A 169 -7.76 -14.06 -9.63
C ARG A 169 -7.42 -15.14 -10.65
N VAL A 170 -6.13 -15.40 -10.87
CA VAL A 170 -5.65 -16.44 -11.79
C VAL A 170 -6.20 -17.80 -11.36
N LEU A 171 -6.00 -18.18 -10.10
CA LEU A 171 -6.46 -19.46 -9.55
C LEU A 171 -8.00 -19.58 -9.54
N ALA A 172 -8.72 -18.50 -9.20
CA ALA A 172 -10.18 -18.50 -9.23
C ALA A 172 -10.74 -18.76 -10.64
N ARG A 173 -10.14 -18.17 -11.67
CA ARG A 173 -10.49 -18.40 -13.08
C ARG A 173 -10.07 -19.79 -13.53
N PHE A 174 -8.85 -20.19 -13.22
CA PHE A 174 -8.35 -21.51 -13.59
C PHE A 174 -9.27 -22.63 -13.10
N LYS A 175 -9.74 -22.54 -11.85
CA LYS A 175 -10.64 -23.52 -11.22
C LYS A 175 -12.14 -23.23 -11.41
N ALA A 176 -12.53 -22.12 -12.08
CA ALA A 176 -13.91 -21.61 -12.12
C ALA A 176 -14.56 -21.62 -10.73
N HIS A 177 -13.84 -21.12 -9.72
CA HIS A 177 -14.26 -21.23 -8.32
C HIS A 177 -15.52 -20.41 -8.04
N ALA A 178 -16.58 -21.10 -7.61
CA ALA A 178 -17.95 -20.55 -7.52
C ALA A 178 -18.22 -19.63 -6.32
N ARG A 179 -17.24 -19.41 -5.45
CA ARG A 179 -17.38 -18.58 -4.24
C ARG A 179 -16.34 -17.46 -4.21
N PRO A 180 -16.58 -16.37 -3.47
CA PRO A 180 -15.57 -15.35 -3.27
C PRO A 180 -14.29 -15.94 -2.68
N PRO A 181 -13.10 -15.71 -3.27
CA PRO A 181 -11.83 -16.30 -2.83
C PRO A 181 -11.50 -16.06 -1.36
N MET A 182 -11.91 -14.91 -0.82
CA MET A 182 -11.68 -14.56 0.59
C MET A 182 -12.41 -15.48 1.58
N ARG A 183 -13.44 -16.18 1.15
CA ARG A 183 -14.17 -17.15 1.99
C ARG A 183 -13.54 -18.52 2.03
N ASP A 184 -12.62 -18.80 1.08
CA ASP A 184 -11.96 -20.09 0.91
C ASP A 184 -10.43 -19.94 0.83
N LEU A 185 -9.86 -18.96 1.54
CA LEU A 185 -8.43 -18.61 1.46
C LEU A 185 -7.50 -19.81 1.61
N ARG A 186 -7.82 -20.76 2.54
CA ARG A 186 -7.01 -21.95 2.75
C ARG A 186 -6.92 -22.82 1.50
N LEU A 187 -8.00 -22.96 0.75
CA LEU A 187 -8.02 -23.71 -0.50
C LEU A 187 -7.10 -23.05 -1.56
N PHE A 188 -7.15 -21.71 -1.65
CA PHE A 188 -6.28 -20.97 -2.57
C PHE A 188 -4.81 -21.06 -2.19
N TRP A 189 -4.48 -21.05 -0.89
CA TRP A 189 -3.13 -21.30 -0.42
C TRP A 189 -2.66 -22.70 -0.82
N ASN A 190 -3.44 -23.74 -0.57
CA ASN A 190 -3.11 -25.11 -0.97
C ASN A 190 -2.81 -25.23 -2.48
N TRP A 191 -3.57 -24.54 -3.33
CA TRP A 191 -3.30 -24.53 -4.76
C TRP A 191 -2.00 -23.80 -5.13
N SER A 192 -1.72 -22.67 -4.49
CA SER A 192 -0.48 -21.93 -4.72
C SER A 192 0.75 -22.69 -4.22
N GLU A 193 0.66 -23.30 -3.04
CA GLU A 193 1.70 -24.14 -2.46
C GLU A 193 2.00 -25.35 -3.35
N ALA A 194 0.97 -26.05 -3.84
CA ALA A 194 1.15 -27.17 -4.74
C ALA A 194 1.88 -26.82 -6.05
N LEU A 195 1.68 -25.59 -6.58
CA LEU A 195 2.42 -25.11 -7.75
C LEU A 195 3.91 -24.90 -7.45
N VAL A 196 4.24 -24.35 -6.27
CA VAL A 196 5.63 -24.15 -5.84
C VAL A 196 6.32 -25.50 -5.58
N GLU A 197 5.64 -26.43 -4.90
CA GLU A 197 6.13 -27.78 -4.65
C GLU A 197 6.41 -28.56 -5.94
N ALA A 198 5.62 -28.32 -6.99
CA ALA A 198 5.81 -28.93 -8.31
C ALA A 198 6.96 -28.31 -9.13
N ALA A 199 7.58 -27.25 -8.65
CA ALA A 199 8.72 -26.57 -9.30
C ALA A 199 9.92 -26.44 -8.32
N PRO A 200 10.51 -27.54 -7.85
CA PRO A 200 11.58 -27.50 -6.86
C PRO A 200 12.77 -26.69 -7.34
N GLY A 201 13.28 -25.81 -6.47
CA GLY A 201 14.40 -24.91 -6.76
C GLY A 201 14.04 -23.73 -7.67
N ARG A 202 12.77 -23.52 -8.02
CA ARG A 202 12.31 -22.43 -8.91
C ARG A 202 11.19 -21.57 -8.28
N ALA A 203 11.11 -21.50 -6.95
CA ALA A 203 10.04 -20.78 -6.24
C ALA A 203 10.03 -19.28 -6.58
N ARG A 204 11.21 -18.65 -6.65
CA ARG A 204 11.37 -17.25 -7.11
C ARG A 204 10.70 -17.03 -8.46
N ASP A 205 11.13 -17.78 -9.45
CA ASP A 205 10.66 -17.63 -10.82
C ASP A 205 9.18 -17.93 -10.95
N LEU A 206 8.71 -18.97 -10.27
CA LEU A 206 7.30 -19.37 -10.32
C LEU A 206 6.38 -18.31 -9.71
N ASN A 207 6.75 -17.74 -8.56
CA ASN A 207 5.99 -16.68 -7.93
C ASN A 207 5.98 -15.40 -8.81
N GLN A 208 7.13 -15.03 -9.37
CA GLN A 208 7.21 -13.91 -10.31
C GLN A 208 6.38 -14.17 -11.58
N ALA A 209 6.38 -15.41 -12.08
CA ALA A 209 5.57 -15.81 -13.23
C ALA A 209 4.05 -15.73 -12.94
N LEU A 210 3.61 -16.17 -11.76
CA LEU A 210 2.20 -16.06 -11.34
C LEU A 210 1.74 -14.59 -11.25
N MET A 211 2.56 -13.75 -10.65
CA MET A 211 2.28 -12.30 -10.57
C MET A 211 2.21 -11.68 -11.97
N ASP A 212 3.17 -12.01 -12.84
CA ASP A 212 3.22 -11.47 -14.20
C ASP A 212 2.05 -11.97 -15.04
N LEU A 213 1.69 -13.25 -14.96
CA LEU A 213 0.52 -13.80 -15.64
C LEU A 213 -0.76 -13.05 -15.23
N GLY A 214 -0.94 -12.79 -13.92
CA GLY A 214 -2.07 -12.01 -13.44
C GLY A 214 -2.02 -10.55 -13.88
N ALA A 215 -0.85 -9.93 -13.93
CA ALA A 215 -0.72 -8.52 -14.25
C ALA A 215 -0.78 -8.20 -15.75
N THR A 216 -0.42 -9.14 -16.64
CA THR A 216 -0.25 -8.87 -18.07
C THR A 216 -1.20 -9.66 -18.99
N VAL A 217 -1.62 -10.85 -18.59
CA VAL A 217 -2.46 -11.75 -19.41
C VAL A 217 -3.82 -11.96 -18.77
N CYS A 218 -3.87 -12.52 -17.56
CA CYS A 218 -5.11 -12.80 -16.83
C CYS A 218 -5.59 -11.55 -16.06
N ILE A 219 -5.66 -10.41 -16.74
CA ILE A 219 -6.04 -9.10 -16.17
C ILE A 219 -7.51 -9.05 -15.74
N PRO A 220 -7.93 -8.09 -14.89
CA PRO A 220 -9.28 -8.05 -14.34
C PRO A 220 -10.40 -7.98 -15.37
N ARG A 221 -10.24 -7.20 -16.44
CA ARG A 221 -11.19 -7.01 -17.53
C ARG A 221 -10.54 -7.40 -18.84
N SER A 222 -11.29 -8.06 -19.72
CA SER A 222 -10.81 -8.47 -21.06
C SER A 222 -9.46 -9.19 -21.03
N PRO A 223 -9.32 -10.32 -20.27
CA PRO A 223 -8.07 -11.05 -20.21
C PRO A 223 -7.67 -11.61 -21.58
N ASN A 224 -6.37 -11.56 -21.89
CA ASN A 224 -5.84 -12.10 -23.14
C ASN A 224 -5.62 -13.64 -23.02
N CYS A 225 -6.70 -14.39 -23.02
CA CYS A 225 -6.65 -15.85 -22.85
C CYS A 225 -5.88 -16.56 -23.97
N ALA A 226 -5.80 -16.00 -25.18
CA ALA A 226 -5.06 -16.58 -26.29
C ALA A 226 -3.55 -16.70 -26.03
N CYS A 227 -2.99 -15.81 -25.16
CA CYS A 227 -1.60 -15.83 -24.77
C CYS A 227 -1.35 -16.52 -23.41
N CYS A 228 -2.39 -17.14 -22.81
CA CYS A 228 -2.30 -17.75 -21.49
C CYS A 228 -1.70 -19.17 -21.58
N PRO A 229 -0.60 -19.47 -20.84
CA PRO A 229 -0.02 -20.81 -20.85
C PRO A 229 -0.94 -21.89 -20.29
N TRP A 230 -1.97 -21.50 -19.55
CA TRP A 230 -2.95 -22.40 -18.93
C TRP A 230 -4.30 -22.45 -19.65
N GLN A 231 -4.42 -21.83 -20.84
CA GLN A 231 -5.68 -21.72 -21.57
C GLN A 231 -6.42 -23.06 -21.71
N MET A 232 -5.70 -24.11 -22.14
CA MET A 232 -6.27 -25.43 -22.43
C MET A 232 -6.83 -26.15 -21.21
N HIS A 233 -6.37 -25.79 -20.02
CA HIS A 233 -6.78 -26.40 -18.75
C HIS A 233 -7.62 -25.46 -17.87
N CYS A 234 -7.93 -24.25 -18.37
CA CYS A 234 -8.65 -23.23 -17.62
C CYS A 234 -10.17 -23.49 -17.66
N SER A 235 -10.74 -23.85 -16.51
CA SER A 235 -12.19 -24.16 -16.43
C SER A 235 -13.08 -22.98 -16.77
N ALA A 236 -12.73 -21.75 -16.37
CA ALA A 236 -13.50 -20.55 -16.72
C ALA A 236 -13.44 -20.23 -18.22
N TYR A 237 -12.31 -20.50 -18.87
CA TYR A 237 -12.16 -20.35 -20.31
C TYR A 237 -12.98 -21.39 -21.07
N ALA A 238 -12.91 -22.66 -20.64
CA ALA A 238 -13.70 -23.75 -21.23
C ALA A 238 -15.22 -23.50 -21.11
N ALA A 239 -15.65 -22.85 -20.02
CA ALA A 239 -17.03 -22.43 -19.82
C ALA A 239 -17.44 -21.17 -20.61
N GLY A 240 -16.51 -20.48 -21.27
CA GLY A 240 -16.77 -19.22 -21.95
C GLY A 240 -17.11 -18.03 -21.03
N ASP A 241 -16.81 -18.13 -19.74
CA ASP A 241 -17.25 -17.17 -18.71
C ASP A 241 -16.12 -16.72 -17.78
N VAL A 242 -15.02 -16.24 -18.37
CA VAL A 242 -13.82 -15.84 -17.62
C VAL A 242 -14.05 -14.60 -16.75
N GLU A 243 -14.92 -13.68 -17.18
CA GLU A 243 -15.12 -12.40 -16.49
C GLU A 243 -15.99 -12.50 -15.23
N SER A 244 -16.79 -13.54 -15.10
CA SER A 244 -17.55 -13.83 -13.86
C SER A 244 -16.65 -14.22 -12.69
N TYR A 245 -15.39 -14.56 -12.97
CA TYR A 245 -14.44 -14.93 -11.93
C TYR A 245 -13.32 -13.88 -11.74
N PRO A 246 -12.87 -13.67 -10.51
CA PRO A 246 -13.35 -14.25 -9.25
C PRO A 246 -14.76 -13.74 -8.90
N VAL A 247 -15.58 -14.64 -8.33
CA VAL A 247 -16.88 -14.27 -7.75
C VAL A 247 -16.64 -13.21 -6.67
N LYS A 248 -17.47 -12.17 -6.68
CA LYS A 248 -17.37 -11.05 -5.73
C LYS A 248 -18.36 -11.22 -4.58
N ASP A 249 -17.98 -10.75 -3.41
CA ASP A 249 -18.95 -10.54 -2.34
C ASP A 249 -19.97 -9.46 -2.74
N THR A 250 -21.17 -9.56 -2.19
CA THR A 250 -22.19 -8.53 -2.38
C THR A 250 -21.66 -7.18 -1.88
N PRO A 251 -21.66 -6.13 -2.72
CA PRO A 251 -21.19 -4.82 -2.30
C PRO A 251 -21.98 -4.32 -1.09
N ARG A 252 -21.29 -3.87 -0.06
CA ARG A 252 -21.94 -3.14 1.05
C ARG A 252 -22.16 -1.70 0.62
N ALA A 253 -23.27 -1.11 1.09
CA ALA A 253 -23.49 0.32 0.91
C ALA A 253 -22.34 1.11 1.54
N VAL A 254 -21.75 2.01 0.76
CA VAL A 254 -20.66 2.86 1.24
C VAL A 254 -21.29 4.13 1.83
N PRO A 255 -21.14 4.40 3.14
CA PRO A 255 -21.72 5.57 3.77
C PRO A 255 -21.12 6.85 3.18
N PHE A 256 -21.97 7.86 3.04
CA PHE A 256 -21.59 9.23 2.66
C PHE A 256 -21.61 10.11 3.91
N GLN A 257 -20.58 10.95 4.07
CA GLN A 257 -20.44 11.87 5.19
C GLN A 257 -19.94 13.22 4.68
N VAL A 258 -20.43 14.31 5.30
CA VAL A 258 -19.91 15.66 5.09
C VAL A 258 -18.97 16.00 6.24
N ILE A 259 -17.81 16.56 5.90
CA ILE A 259 -16.76 16.97 6.84
C ILE A 259 -16.56 18.48 6.68
N GLY A 260 -16.73 19.21 7.76
CA GLY A 260 -16.37 20.63 7.83
C GLY A 260 -14.91 20.76 8.22
N VAL A 261 -14.14 21.54 7.47
CA VAL A 261 -12.70 21.76 7.70
C VAL A 261 -12.43 23.24 7.82
N GLY A 262 -11.69 23.64 8.86
CA GLY A 262 -11.25 25.01 9.06
C GLY A 262 -9.79 25.22 8.67
N VAL A 263 -9.52 26.06 7.67
CA VAL A 263 -8.18 26.59 7.41
C VAL A 263 -8.05 27.85 8.27
N VAL A 264 -7.48 27.71 9.46
CA VAL A 264 -7.42 28.78 10.47
C VAL A 264 -6.17 29.60 10.27
N LEU A 265 -6.33 30.91 10.09
CA LEU A 265 -5.25 31.88 9.96
C LEU A 265 -5.17 32.73 11.23
N ASN A 266 -3.94 32.99 11.71
CA ASN A 266 -3.67 33.99 12.75
C ASN A 266 -3.33 35.36 12.12
N ASP A 267 -3.12 36.37 12.98
CA ASP A 267 -2.79 37.74 12.53
C ASP A 267 -1.41 37.85 11.86
N ALA A 268 -0.54 36.86 12.05
CA ALA A 268 0.77 36.76 11.37
C ALA A 268 0.67 36.10 9.99
N GLY A 269 -0.52 35.66 9.58
CA GLY A 269 -0.74 34.92 8.32
C GLY A 269 -0.28 33.47 8.36
N GLU A 270 -0.03 32.92 9.56
CA GLU A 270 0.29 31.51 9.72
C GLU A 270 -0.98 30.66 9.78
N VAL A 271 -0.88 29.43 9.33
CA VAL A 271 -1.97 28.46 9.26
C VAL A 271 -1.84 27.44 10.38
N LEU A 272 -2.93 27.13 11.05
CA LEU A 272 -2.97 26.08 12.08
C LEU A 272 -3.12 24.72 11.41
N ILE A 273 -2.25 23.81 11.79
CA ILE A 273 -2.32 22.39 11.44
C ILE A 273 -2.23 21.53 12.69
N ASP A 274 -2.85 20.37 12.67
CA ASP A 274 -2.76 19.39 13.75
C ASP A 274 -2.31 18.02 13.25
N GLN A 275 -1.64 17.26 14.11
CA GLN A 275 -1.13 15.93 13.77
C GLN A 275 -2.00 14.85 14.38
N ARG A 276 -2.61 14.03 13.52
CA ARG A 276 -3.45 12.90 13.91
C ARG A 276 -2.71 11.94 14.84
N LEU A 277 -3.43 11.35 15.79
CA LEU A 277 -2.90 10.26 16.60
C LEU A 277 -2.32 9.15 15.73
N ASN A 278 -1.27 8.46 16.19
CA ASN A 278 -0.60 7.40 15.43
C ASN A 278 -1.53 6.21 15.13
N GLU A 279 -2.53 6.02 15.96
CA GLU A 279 -3.52 4.97 15.81
C GLU A 279 -4.59 5.35 14.79
N GLY A 280 -5.17 4.35 14.13
CA GLY A 280 -6.27 4.55 13.20
C GLY A 280 -5.86 4.91 11.76
N LEU A 281 -6.87 5.35 11.02
CA LEU A 281 -6.72 5.72 9.61
C LEU A 281 -5.96 7.05 9.48
N LEU A 282 -4.96 7.08 8.59
CA LEU A 282 -4.14 8.28 8.32
C LEU A 282 -3.35 8.80 9.55
N GLY A 283 -3.15 7.96 10.59
CA GLY A 283 -2.43 8.35 11.80
C GLY A 283 -1.02 8.86 11.51
N GLY A 284 -0.56 9.84 12.31
CA GLY A 284 0.74 10.49 12.17
C GLY A 284 0.83 11.52 11.04
N LEU A 285 -0.19 11.64 10.18
CA LEU A 285 -0.26 12.69 9.17
C LEU A 285 -0.77 14.00 9.79
N TRP A 286 -0.40 15.10 9.15
CA TRP A 286 -0.91 16.42 9.45
C TRP A 286 -2.19 16.68 8.67
N GLU A 287 -3.08 17.47 9.26
CA GLU A 287 -4.31 17.88 8.60
C GLU A 287 -4.71 19.30 9.00
N PHE A 288 -5.64 19.87 8.25
CA PHE A 288 -6.39 21.03 8.71
C PHE A 288 -7.49 20.53 9.64
N PRO A 289 -7.67 21.15 10.82
CA PRO A 289 -8.62 20.68 11.82
C PRO A 289 -10.06 20.77 11.35
N GLY A 290 -10.90 19.85 11.85
CA GLY A 290 -12.31 19.80 11.54
C GLY A 290 -12.88 18.40 11.61
N GLY A 291 -14.21 18.31 11.51
CA GLY A 291 -14.86 17.05 11.77
C GLY A 291 -16.19 16.86 11.06
N LYS A 292 -16.91 15.84 11.51
CA LYS A 292 -18.14 15.38 10.88
C LYS A 292 -19.31 16.33 11.17
N GLN A 293 -20.05 16.71 10.12
CA GLN A 293 -21.30 17.43 10.26
C GLN A 293 -22.36 16.57 10.96
N GLU A 294 -22.92 17.09 12.04
CA GLU A 294 -24.02 16.46 12.77
C GLU A 294 -25.39 16.75 12.11
N PRO A 295 -26.42 15.89 12.31
CA PRO A 295 -27.73 16.11 11.73
C PRO A 295 -28.37 17.44 12.16
N GLY A 296 -28.78 18.26 11.20
CA GLY A 296 -29.40 19.57 11.43
C GLY A 296 -28.42 20.72 11.70
N GLU A 297 -27.13 20.45 11.73
CA GLU A 297 -26.08 21.45 11.94
C GLU A 297 -25.71 22.14 10.61
N ALA A 298 -25.52 23.45 10.62
CA ALA A 298 -24.92 24.13 9.48
C ALA A 298 -23.41 23.92 9.46
N ILE A 299 -22.78 23.86 8.27
CA ILE A 299 -21.35 23.55 8.15
C ILE A 299 -20.45 24.50 8.93
N VAL A 300 -20.80 25.79 8.97
CA VAL A 300 -20.07 26.81 9.75
C VAL A 300 -20.14 26.53 11.26
N GLN A 301 -21.25 25.97 11.73
CA GLN A 301 -21.41 25.56 13.13
C GLN A 301 -20.57 24.32 13.42
N THR A 302 -20.57 23.36 12.50
CA THR A 302 -19.70 22.17 12.59
C THR A 302 -18.24 22.58 12.76
N ILE A 303 -17.73 23.46 11.89
CA ILE A 303 -16.34 23.89 11.93
C ILE A 303 -16.02 24.58 13.27
N ALA A 304 -16.86 25.52 13.70
CA ALA A 304 -16.63 26.22 14.95
C ALA A 304 -16.66 25.28 16.17
N ARG A 305 -17.61 24.32 16.22
CA ARG A 305 -17.72 23.33 17.29
C ARG A 305 -16.50 22.41 17.33
N GLU A 306 -16.12 21.82 16.19
CA GLU A 306 -14.98 20.89 16.11
C GLU A 306 -13.67 21.57 16.53
N LEU A 307 -13.43 22.82 16.09
CA LEU A 307 -12.25 23.59 16.47
C LEU A 307 -12.21 23.91 17.97
N GLN A 308 -13.37 24.16 18.56
CA GLN A 308 -13.49 24.34 20.01
C GLN A 308 -13.25 23.03 20.77
N GLU A 309 -13.83 21.91 20.30
CA GLU A 309 -13.74 20.59 20.95
C GLU A 309 -12.33 19.99 20.83
N GLU A 310 -11.72 20.08 19.66
CA GLU A 310 -10.45 19.42 19.37
C GLU A 310 -9.22 20.27 19.74
N LEU A 311 -9.34 21.61 19.69
CA LEU A 311 -8.20 22.53 19.83
C LEU A 311 -8.39 23.64 20.89
N ALA A 312 -9.55 23.73 21.52
CA ALA A 312 -9.90 24.77 22.51
C ALA A 312 -9.75 26.21 21.98
N ILE A 313 -10.05 26.46 20.70
CA ILE A 313 -9.96 27.78 20.08
C ILE A 313 -11.32 28.29 19.59
N ASP A 314 -11.52 29.61 19.65
CA ASP A 314 -12.64 30.30 19.02
C ASP A 314 -12.18 30.92 17.70
N VAL A 315 -12.97 30.73 16.65
CA VAL A 315 -12.70 31.23 15.32
C VAL A 315 -13.90 32.00 14.74
N ALA A 316 -13.65 32.93 13.84
CA ALA A 316 -14.66 33.42 12.94
C ALA A 316 -14.58 32.63 11.64
N VAL A 317 -15.59 31.80 11.38
CA VAL A 317 -15.70 31.05 10.13
C VAL A 317 -16.10 32.00 9.02
N GLY A 318 -15.24 32.12 8.00
CA GLY A 318 -15.41 33.00 6.85
C GLY A 318 -15.99 32.28 5.63
N GLU A 319 -15.57 32.72 4.45
CA GLU A 319 -16.04 32.16 3.18
C GLU A 319 -15.56 30.73 2.92
N GLU A 320 -16.30 30.03 2.07
CA GLU A 320 -15.88 28.70 1.59
C GLU A 320 -14.67 28.85 0.66
N LEU A 321 -13.57 28.17 1.02
CA LEU A 321 -12.36 28.13 0.20
C LEU A 321 -12.50 27.12 -0.93
N ILE A 322 -12.96 25.91 -0.62
CA ILE A 322 -13.15 24.82 -1.60
C ILE A 322 -14.07 23.74 -1.04
N SER A 323 -14.89 23.16 -1.92
CA SER A 323 -15.57 21.89 -1.66
C SER A 323 -15.01 20.77 -2.53
N LEU A 324 -14.76 19.59 -1.95
CA LEU A 324 -14.21 18.46 -2.69
C LEU A 324 -14.77 17.13 -2.22
N ASP A 325 -15.08 16.26 -3.17
CA ASP A 325 -15.45 14.88 -2.90
C ASP A 325 -14.22 13.97 -2.91
N HIS A 326 -14.13 13.08 -1.94
CA HIS A 326 -13.09 12.08 -1.85
C HIS A 326 -13.67 10.72 -1.47
N ALA A 327 -13.31 9.67 -2.21
CA ALA A 327 -13.79 8.32 -1.97
C ALA A 327 -12.67 7.44 -1.41
N TYR A 328 -12.89 6.91 -0.22
CA TYR A 328 -12.13 5.79 0.32
C TYR A 328 -12.83 4.48 -0.01
N SER A 329 -12.15 3.36 0.12
CA SER A 329 -12.73 2.03 -0.14
C SER A 329 -13.96 1.70 0.72
N HIS A 330 -14.10 2.33 1.89
CA HIS A 330 -15.13 2.05 2.89
C HIS A 330 -16.07 3.23 3.19
N LYS A 331 -15.80 4.43 2.67
CA LYS A 331 -16.66 5.63 2.84
C LYS A 331 -16.42 6.66 1.74
N LYS A 332 -17.46 7.44 1.46
CA LYS A 332 -17.39 8.64 0.60
C LYS A 332 -17.48 9.87 1.49
N LEU A 333 -16.58 10.81 1.30
CA LEU A 333 -16.54 12.05 2.07
C LEU A 333 -16.71 13.24 1.12
N ARG A 334 -17.47 14.22 1.58
CA ARG A 334 -17.43 15.58 1.03
C ARG A 334 -16.77 16.47 2.07
N PHE A 335 -15.65 17.07 1.72
CA PHE A 335 -15.01 18.10 2.52
C PHE A 335 -15.54 19.45 2.08
N VAL A 336 -16.03 20.23 3.03
CA VAL A 336 -16.42 21.64 2.84
C VAL A 336 -15.46 22.46 3.69
N VAL A 337 -14.59 23.19 3.03
CA VAL A 337 -13.44 23.86 3.65
C VAL A 337 -13.67 25.35 3.67
N HIS A 338 -13.58 25.94 4.84
CA HIS A 338 -13.71 27.37 5.04
C HIS A 338 -12.42 28.01 5.52
N LEU A 339 -12.16 29.22 5.08
CA LEU A 339 -11.19 30.11 5.71
C LEU A 339 -11.75 30.55 7.07
N CYS A 340 -10.90 30.46 8.09
CA CYS A 340 -11.25 30.81 9.45
C CYS A 340 -10.23 31.79 10.00
N GLN A 341 -10.71 32.86 10.66
CA GLN A 341 -9.84 33.79 11.39
C GLN A 341 -9.79 33.37 12.86
N TRP A 342 -8.61 33.10 13.39
CA TRP A 342 -8.40 32.89 14.81
C TRP A 342 -8.81 34.12 15.62
N ARG A 343 -9.54 33.90 16.70
CA ARG A 343 -10.05 34.97 17.54
C ARG A 343 -9.53 34.90 18.96
N LYS A 344 -9.52 33.68 19.56
CA LYS A 344 -9.26 33.49 20.96
C LYS A 344 -8.88 32.04 21.27
N GLY A 345 -8.20 31.83 22.38
CA GLY A 345 -7.76 30.53 22.87
C GLY A 345 -6.36 30.21 22.37
N GLU A 346 -5.58 29.52 23.17
CA GLU A 346 -4.29 28.95 22.76
C GLU A 346 -4.56 27.54 22.23
N PRO A 347 -4.16 27.22 20.99
CA PRO A 347 -4.42 25.91 20.42
C PRO A 347 -3.80 24.77 21.25
N GLN A 348 -4.62 23.80 21.64
CA GLN A 348 -4.21 22.63 22.41
C GLN A 348 -4.58 21.36 21.66
N PRO A 349 -3.70 20.36 21.61
CA PRO A 349 -3.96 19.08 20.93
C PRO A 349 -4.85 18.17 21.79
N LEU A 350 -6.14 18.46 21.91
CA LEU A 350 -7.07 17.68 22.74
C LEU A 350 -7.46 16.35 22.09
N ALA A 351 -7.47 16.28 20.76
CA ALA A 351 -7.80 15.09 19.99
C ALA A 351 -6.67 14.63 19.04
N SER A 352 -5.53 15.30 19.06
CA SER A 352 -4.38 15.06 18.20
C SER A 352 -3.08 14.89 19.00
N GLN A 353 -1.94 14.62 18.32
CA GLN A 353 -0.64 14.50 19.00
C GLN A 353 -0.04 15.86 19.32
N GLN A 354 -0.16 16.78 18.38
CA GLN A 354 0.38 18.13 18.49
C GLN A 354 -0.31 19.07 17.51
N VAL A 355 -0.19 20.36 17.76
CA VAL A 355 -0.67 21.44 16.89
C VAL A 355 0.49 22.39 16.59
N ARG A 356 0.44 23.02 15.41
CA ARG A 356 1.47 24.00 15.01
C ARG A 356 0.85 25.10 14.16
N TRP A 357 1.32 26.33 14.41
CA TRP A 357 1.23 27.43 13.49
C TRP A 357 2.39 27.34 12.50
N VAL A 358 2.07 27.33 11.19
CA VAL A 358 3.08 27.21 10.13
C VAL A 358 2.82 28.25 9.04
N ARG A 359 3.85 28.73 8.41
CA ARG A 359 3.70 29.57 7.22
C ARG A 359 3.12 28.75 6.09
N PRO A 360 2.23 29.30 5.25
CA PRO A 360 1.62 28.57 4.13
C PRO A 360 2.66 27.88 3.21
N GLU A 361 3.81 28.53 2.96
CA GLU A 361 4.88 27.99 2.12
C GLU A 361 5.57 26.76 2.75
N ALA A 362 5.56 26.65 4.08
CA ALA A 362 6.16 25.53 4.82
C ALA A 362 5.23 24.30 4.91
N LEU A 363 4.00 24.36 4.41
CA LEU A 363 3.08 23.21 4.43
C LEU A 363 3.62 22.00 3.64
N ALA A 364 4.50 22.23 2.67
CA ALA A 364 5.15 21.17 1.90
C ALA A 364 6.11 20.30 2.74
N ASP A 365 6.57 20.78 3.90
CA ASP A 365 7.49 20.06 4.81
C ASP A 365 6.75 19.06 5.72
N TYR A 366 5.42 19.00 5.60
CA TYR A 366 4.56 18.17 6.42
C TYR A 366 3.83 17.12 5.59
N PRO A 367 3.77 15.85 6.03
CA PRO A 367 3.03 14.82 5.32
C PRO A 367 1.51 14.96 5.55
N PHE A 368 0.78 15.26 4.48
CA PHE A 368 -0.68 15.38 4.50
C PHE A 368 -1.38 14.23 3.77
N PRO A 369 -2.64 13.91 4.11
CA PRO A 369 -3.50 13.08 3.27
C PRO A 369 -3.69 13.66 1.87
N ALA A 370 -3.89 12.81 0.87
CA ALA A 370 -4.01 13.23 -0.53
C ALA A 370 -5.11 14.28 -0.79
N ALA A 371 -6.21 14.24 -0.01
CA ALA A 371 -7.28 15.24 -0.13
C ALA A 371 -6.78 16.66 0.23
N ASN A 372 -5.87 16.76 1.20
CA ASN A 372 -5.36 18.06 1.69
C ASN A 372 -4.46 18.77 0.66
N ALA A 373 -3.84 18.05 -0.28
CA ALA A 373 -3.06 18.68 -1.35
C ALA A 373 -3.89 19.70 -2.17
N ARG A 374 -5.18 19.40 -2.39
CA ARG A 374 -6.09 20.31 -3.08
C ARG A 374 -6.49 21.51 -2.21
N ILE A 375 -6.59 21.30 -0.90
CA ILE A 375 -6.87 22.39 0.05
C ILE A 375 -5.68 23.34 0.11
N ILE A 376 -4.45 22.78 0.21
CA ILE A 376 -3.21 23.56 0.22
C ILE A 376 -3.08 24.37 -1.07
N ALA A 377 -3.33 23.77 -2.23
CA ALA A 377 -3.28 24.50 -3.50
C ALA A 377 -4.28 25.66 -3.53
N ALA A 378 -5.54 25.43 -3.11
CA ALA A 378 -6.57 26.48 -3.05
C ALA A 378 -6.20 27.60 -2.06
N LEU A 379 -5.59 27.26 -0.92
CA LEU A 379 -5.11 28.24 0.05
C LEU A 379 -4.00 29.13 -0.55
N LEU A 380 -3.00 28.51 -1.18
CA LEU A 380 -1.88 29.27 -1.78
C LEU A 380 -2.35 30.19 -2.92
N ASP A 381 -3.30 29.72 -3.74
CA ASP A 381 -3.95 30.55 -4.78
C ASP A 381 -4.73 31.74 -4.17
N HIS A 382 -5.40 31.52 -3.04
CA HIS A 382 -6.16 32.58 -2.35
C HIS A 382 -5.25 33.65 -1.73
N LEU A 383 -4.04 33.26 -1.28
CA LEU A 383 -3.08 34.17 -0.64
C LEU A 383 -2.17 34.90 -1.63
N SER A 384 -2.18 34.52 -2.92
CA SER A 384 -1.38 35.12 -4.01
C SER A 384 -2.03 36.39 -4.53
#